data_b1a0bd29c8223962cc538c7ac3fe0694
#
_entry.id   b1a0bd29c8223962cc538c7ac3fe0694
#
_cell.length_a   1.000
_cell.length_b   1.000
_cell.length_c   1.000
_cell.angle_alpha   90.00
_cell.angle_beta   90.00
_cell.angle_gamma   90.00
#
_symmetry.space_group_name_H-M   'P 1'
#
loop_
_entity.id
_entity.type
_entity.pdbx_description
1 polymer ?
#
loop_
_entity_poly.entity_id
_entity_poly.type
_entity_poly.pdbx_seq_one_letter_code
_entity_poly.pdbx_strand_id
1 'polypeptide(L)'
;MRTEIVKAMSKVCKNLVHTRLPMKAWITGALTVTLAAGSAGGAAPEPEPVDATLSTSKGERVQLARWRGKPVILFYEDKDSTTLNAPLKAELFARGRERGLLQSAFVVAVANLEKYDFFPAREIALSYVRDEEKKAGVPILVDLKGTLGEAPWKLPTKTSTVMLLDAEGTLVFRYSGRMKPEDQDRFFATLGELVGQDLTAERETGAHP
;
A
#
# COMPACT_ATOMS: atom_id res chain seq x y z
N MET A 1 -6.49 -0.90 25.96
CA MET A 1 -6.75 -1.65 24.71
C MET A 1 -6.17 -0.99 23.44
N ARG A 2 -5.94 0.33 23.40
CA ARG A 2 -5.43 1.07 22.21
C ARG A 2 -3.92 1.07 22.01
N THR A 3 -3.14 0.81 23.05
CA THR A 3 -1.65 0.83 23.00
C THR A 3 -1.05 -0.44 22.40
N GLU A 4 -1.80 -1.53 22.37
CA GLU A 4 -1.35 -2.83 21.86
C GLU A 4 -1.35 -2.93 20.33
N ILE A 5 -2.23 -2.17 19.63
CA ILE A 5 -2.30 -2.20 18.18
C ILE A 5 -1.02 -1.63 17.55
N VAL A 6 -0.50 -0.53 18.11
CA VAL A 6 0.77 0.07 17.64
C VAL A 6 1.96 -0.83 17.97
N LYS A 7 1.94 -1.51 19.12
CA LYS A 7 2.98 -2.50 19.50
C LYS A 7 2.93 -3.77 18.63
N ALA A 8 1.75 -4.24 18.25
CA ALA A 8 1.60 -5.41 17.38
C ALA A 8 2.18 -5.15 15.98
N MET A 9 1.90 -3.99 15.39
CA MET A 9 2.47 -3.61 14.10
C MET A 9 3.99 -3.36 14.18
N SER A 10 4.52 -2.87 15.32
CA SER A 10 5.96 -2.67 15.56
C SER A 10 6.71 -3.98 15.85
N LYS A 11 6.07 -4.99 16.43
CA LYS A 11 6.73 -6.26 16.81
C LYS A 11 6.94 -7.21 15.64
N VAL A 12 6.09 -7.12 14.60
CA VAL A 12 6.28 -7.81 13.31
C VAL A 12 7.57 -7.37 12.62
N CYS A 13 8.01 -6.12 12.89
CA CYS A 13 9.24 -5.55 12.34
C CYS A 13 10.55 -6.09 12.94
N LYS A 14 10.55 -6.72 14.12
CA LYS A 14 11.81 -7.01 14.84
C LYS A 14 12.40 -8.41 14.65
N ASN A 15 11.70 -9.36 14.07
CA ASN A 15 12.13 -10.76 14.07
C ASN A 15 12.70 -11.30 12.76
N LEU A 16 13.07 -10.46 11.79
CA LEU A 16 13.67 -10.94 10.54
C LEU A 16 14.87 -10.11 10.09
N VAL A 17 15.92 -10.06 10.90
CA VAL A 17 17.24 -9.66 10.42
C VAL A 17 18.16 -10.88 10.57
N HIS A 18 18.55 -11.46 9.47
CA HIS A 18 19.86 -12.05 9.12
C HIS A 18 19.75 -13.00 7.96
N THR A 19 20.12 -12.54 6.79
CA THR A 19 21.05 -13.23 5.87
C THR A 19 21.39 -12.30 4.70
N ARG A 20 22.66 -11.92 4.67
CA ARG A 20 23.28 -11.19 3.53
C ARG A 20 23.72 -12.18 2.47
N LEU A 21 23.49 -11.88 1.20
CA LEU A 21 24.28 -12.40 0.07
C LEU A 21 24.47 -11.30 -1.00
N PRO A 22 25.55 -11.35 -1.81
CA PRO A 22 26.21 -10.18 -2.35
C PRO A 22 25.73 -9.76 -3.75
N MET A 23 25.95 -8.46 -4.02
CA MET A 23 25.77 -7.79 -5.31
C MET A 23 26.75 -8.31 -6.38
N LYS A 24 26.27 -8.44 -7.61
CA LYS A 24 27.09 -8.33 -8.82
C LYS A 24 26.46 -7.31 -9.77
N ALA A 25 27.28 -6.33 -10.11
CA ALA A 25 27.02 -5.27 -11.07
C ALA A 25 27.18 -5.77 -12.52
N TRP A 26 26.37 -5.27 -13.46
CA TRP A 26 26.67 -5.23 -14.91
C TRP A 26 25.82 -4.14 -15.57
N ILE A 27 26.48 -3.07 -15.99
CA ILE A 27 26.85 -2.56 -17.32
C ILE A 27 25.72 -1.94 -18.16
N THR A 28 25.95 -0.69 -18.45
CA THR A 28 25.45 0.34 -19.34
C THR A 28 25.14 -0.11 -20.77
N GLY A 29 23.99 0.33 -21.29
CA GLY A 29 23.67 0.37 -22.72
C GLY A 29 22.83 1.60 -23.04
N ALA A 30 23.43 2.60 -23.67
CA ALA A 30 22.73 3.78 -24.15
C ALA A 30 22.04 3.47 -25.49
N LEU A 31 20.70 3.69 -25.54
CA LEU A 31 19.93 3.64 -26.79
C LEU A 31 19.27 5.00 -27.02
N THR A 32 19.78 5.72 -28.00
CA THR A 32 19.21 6.96 -28.53
C THR A 32 17.96 6.67 -29.34
N VAL A 33 16.79 7.18 -28.91
CA VAL A 33 15.56 7.13 -29.71
C VAL A 33 15.16 8.55 -30.12
N THR A 34 15.07 8.72 -31.43
CA THR A 34 14.68 9.93 -32.14
C THR A 34 13.19 10.26 -31.88
N LEU A 35 12.93 11.50 -31.43
CA LEU A 35 11.55 12.01 -31.28
C LEU A 35 10.97 12.35 -32.66
N ALA A 36 9.89 11.68 -33.01
CA ALA A 36 8.96 12.17 -34.03
C ALA A 36 7.83 12.92 -33.32
N ALA A 37 7.76 14.23 -33.50
CA ALA A 37 6.69 15.07 -32.98
C ALA A 37 5.44 14.89 -33.85
N GLY A 38 4.47 14.16 -33.35
CA GLY A 38 3.12 14.07 -33.89
C GLY A 38 2.15 14.67 -32.89
N SER A 39 1.75 15.93 -33.07
CA SER A 39 0.71 16.60 -32.30
C SER A 39 -0.66 16.09 -32.74
N ALA A 40 -1.15 15.02 -32.13
CA ALA A 40 -2.57 14.72 -32.12
C ALA A 40 -3.10 15.15 -30.76
N GLY A 41 -3.82 16.27 -30.71
CA GLY A 41 -4.54 16.75 -29.52
C GLY A 41 -5.72 15.85 -29.23
N GLY A 42 -5.48 14.66 -28.66
CA GLY A 42 -6.48 13.87 -27.98
C GLY A 42 -6.43 14.27 -26.51
N ALA A 43 -7.56 14.66 -25.93
CA ALA A 43 -7.69 14.77 -24.49
C ALA A 43 -7.15 13.47 -23.87
N ALA A 44 -6.27 13.58 -22.87
CA ALA A 44 -5.83 12.39 -22.14
C ALA A 44 -7.09 11.68 -21.61
N PRO A 45 -7.21 10.35 -21.78
CA PRO A 45 -8.35 9.63 -21.25
C PRO A 45 -8.47 9.94 -19.75
N GLU A 46 -9.67 10.32 -19.33
CA GLU A 46 -9.93 10.49 -17.91
C GLU A 46 -9.59 9.19 -17.18
N PRO A 47 -8.93 9.28 -16.01
CA PRO A 47 -8.55 8.09 -15.27
C PRO A 47 -9.82 7.31 -14.86
N GLU A 48 -9.94 6.08 -15.35
CA GLU A 48 -11.08 5.22 -15.05
C GLU A 48 -10.98 4.61 -13.64
N PRO A 49 -12.13 4.40 -12.95
CA PRO A 49 -12.15 3.68 -11.69
C PRO A 49 -11.57 2.26 -11.85
N VAL A 50 -10.71 1.88 -10.94
CA VAL A 50 -10.10 0.55 -10.93
C VAL A 50 -10.84 -0.39 -9.97
N ASP A 51 -10.87 -1.68 -10.27
CA ASP A 51 -11.44 -2.70 -9.39
C ASP A 51 -10.61 -3.98 -9.43
N ALA A 52 -10.73 -4.78 -8.38
CA ALA A 52 -10.15 -6.11 -8.29
C ALA A 52 -10.98 -6.98 -7.35
N THR A 53 -11.06 -8.27 -7.66
CA THR A 53 -11.64 -9.26 -6.76
C THR A 53 -10.51 -9.98 -6.02
N LEU A 54 -10.46 -9.79 -4.71
CA LEU A 54 -9.51 -10.42 -3.79
C LEU A 54 -10.25 -11.38 -2.85
N SER A 55 -9.55 -11.97 -1.90
CA SER A 55 -10.18 -12.85 -0.91
C SER A 55 -9.89 -12.37 0.52
N THR A 56 -10.75 -12.71 1.47
CA THR A 56 -10.41 -12.64 2.89
C THR A 56 -9.50 -13.83 3.26
N SER A 57 -8.90 -13.80 4.43
CA SER A 57 -8.16 -14.93 5.01
C SER A 57 -9.02 -16.19 5.23
N LYS A 58 -10.36 -16.06 5.13
CA LYS A 58 -11.35 -17.16 5.20
C LYS A 58 -11.80 -17.65 3.83
N GLY A 59 -11.31 -17.05 2.73
CA GLY A 59 -11.65 -17.42 1.37
C GLY A 59 -12.89 -16.73 0.79
N GLU A 60 -13.48 -15.77 1.49
CA GLU A 60 -14.62 -14.99 0.98
C GLU A 60 -14.12 -14.01 -0.09
N ARG A 61 -14.80 -13.94 -1.22
CA ARG A 61 -14.49 -12.99 -2.28
C ARG A 61 -14.92 -11.59 -1.93
N VAL A 62 -14.06 -10.61 -2.19
CA VAL A 62 -14.28 -9.20 -1.90
C VAL A 62 -13.83 -8.37 -3.11
N GLN A 63 -14.73 -7.54 -3.62
CA GLN A 63 -14.39 -6.55 -4.66
C GLN A 63 -13.92 -5.26 -4.00
N LEU A 64 -12.89 -4.60 -4.55
CA LEU A 64 -12.41 -3.31 -4.04
C LEU A 64 -13.49 -2.22 -4.18
N ALA A 65 -14.36 -2.32 -5.17
CA ALA A 65 -15.50 -1.43 -5.38
C ALA A 65 -16.43 -1.29 -4.16
N ARG A 66 -16.41 -2.24 -3.20
CA ARG A 66 -17.22 -2.15 -1.96
C ARG A 66 -16.87 -0.95 -1.07
N TRP A 67 -15.69 -0.39 -1.23
CA TRP A 67 -15.23 0.77 -0.45
C TRP A 67 -15.46 2.11 -1.15
N ARG A 68 -16.11 2.15 -2.31
CA ARG A 68 -16.51 3.39 -2.97
C ARG A 68 -17.39 4.25 -2.04
N GLY A 69 -17.39 5.55 -2.28
CA GLY A 69 -18.06 6.55 -1.45
C GLY A 69 -17.16 7.24 -0.43
N LYS A 70 -15.93 6.71 -0.23
CA LYS A 70 -14.87 7.36 0.53
C LYS A 70 -13.52 7.02 -0.09
N PRO A 71 -12.50 7.89 0.09
CA PRO A 71 -11.14 7.57 -0.31
C PRO A 71 -10.64 6.28 0.33
N VAL A 72 -9.82 5.53 -0.41
CA VAL A 72 -9.20 4.28 0.06
C VAL A 72 -7.69 4.41 0.07
N ILE A 73 -7.09 4.14 1.21
CA ILE A 73 -5.65 3.98 1.38
C ILE A 73 -5.35 2.49 1.29
N LEU A 74 -4.68 2.05 0.23
CA LEU A 74 -4.40 0.64 -0.02
C LEU A 74 -2.90 0.36 0.10
N PHE A 75 -2.54 -0.62 0.95
CA PHE A 75 -1.20 -1.17 1.06
C PHE A 75 -1.17 -2.56 0.43
N TYR A 76 -0.36 -2.75 -0.60
CA TYR A 76 -0.10 -4.05 -1.22
C TYR A 76 1.32 -4.51 -0.89
N GLU A 77 1.44 -5.61 -0.16
CA GLU A 77 2.71 -6.05 0.39
C GLU A 77 2.82 -7.57 0.41
N ASP A 78 4.02 -8.08 0.25
CA ASP A 78 4.36 -9.46 0.60
C ASP A 78 5.04 -9.51 1.97
N LYS A 79 5.32 -10.73 2.46
CA LYS A 79 5.92 -10.95 3.78
C LYS A 79 7.22 -10.17 3.99
N ASP A 80 8.02 -10.01 2.95
CA ASP A 80 9.36 -9.44 3.05
C ASP A 80 9.35 -7.91 2.95
N SER A 81 8.22 -7.32 2.51
CA SER A 81 8.07 -5.89 2.26
C SER A 81 7.22 -5.14 3.30
N THR A 82 6.56 -5.83 4.22
CA THR A 82 5.65 -5.23 5.22
C THR A 82 6.27 -4.14 6.09
N THR A 83 7.59 -4.13 6.26
CA THR A 83 8.31 -3.16 7.08
C THR A 83 8.83 -1.96 6.31
N LEU A 84 8.80 -1.99 4.97
CA LEU A 84 9.40 -0.94 4.15
C LEU A 84 8.81 0.45 4.44
N ASN A 85 7.49 0.52 4.64
CA ASN A 85 6.75 1.75 4.89
C ASN A 85 6.18 1.81 6.33
N ALA A 86 6.85 1.18 7.30
CA ALA A 86 6.45 1.22 8.70
C ALA A 86 6.37 2.66 9.29
N PRO A 87 7.30 3.60 8.98
CA PRO A 87 7.17 4.98 9.43
C PRO A 87 5.91 5.67 8.90
N LEU A 88 5.62 5.55 7.59
CA LEU A 88 4.39 6.08 6.98
C LEU A 88 3.13 5.53 7.66
N LYS A 89 3.09 4.21 7.90
CA LYS A 89 1.95 3.58 8.58
C LYS A 89 1.77 4.12 9.99
N ALA A 90 2.87 4.26 10.75
CA ALA A 90 2.82 4.81 12.11
C ALA A 90 2.28 6.26 12.11
N GLU A 91 2.75 7.09 11.18
CA GLU A 91 2.29 8.48 11.03
C GLU A 91 0.83 8.54 10.58
N LEU A 92 0.42 7.73 9.60
CA LEU A 92 -0.97 7.63 9.16
C LEU A 92 -1.92 7.30 10.32
N PHE A 93 -1.57 6.33 11.16
CA PHE A 93 -2.39 5.97 12.30
C PHE A 93 -2.35 7.00 13.43
N ALA A 94 -1.25 7.74 13.61
CA ALA A 94 -1.18 8.86 14.56
C ALA A 94 -2.14 9.97 14.13
N ARG A 95 -2.01 10.47 12.90
CA ARG A 95 -2.90 11.48 12.30
C ARG A 95 -4.35 11.01 12.23
N GLY A 96 -4.56 9.71 11.95
CA GLY A 96 -5.87 9.09 11.92
C GLY A 96 -6.62 9.15 13.25
N ARG A 97 -5.89 9.03 14.37
CA ARG A 97 -6.47 9.16 15.71
C ARG A 97 -6.76 10.61 16.09
N GLU A 98 -5.84 11.51 15.77
CA GLU A 98 -5.91 12.92 16.18
C GLU A 98 -6.95 13.69 15.38
N ARG A 99 -7.06 13.42 14.09
CA ARG A 99 -7.90 14.19 13.15
C ARG A 99 -9.15 13.45 12.66
N GLY A 100 -9.43 12.24 13.17
CA GLY A 100 -10.58 11.46 12.72
C GLY A 100 -10.47 10.96 11.27
N LEU A 101 -9.26 10.93 10.70
CA LEU A 101 -9.01 10.53 9.31
C LEU A 101 -9.58 9.15 8.97
N LEU A 102 -9.52 8.20 9.92
CA LEU A 102 -10.07 6.85 9.74
C LEU A 102 -11.61 6.80 9.66
N GLN A 103 -12.29 7.93 9.95
CA GLN A 103 -13.72 8.09 9.71
C GLN A 103 -14.00 8.60 8.29
N SER A 104 -13.04 9.32 7.70
CA SER A 104 -13.16 9.96 6.39
C SER A 104 -12.58 9.12 5.25
N ALA A 105 -11.72 8.14 5.54
CA ALA A 105 -11.10 7.25 4.55
C ALA A 105 -11.06 5.80 5.04
N PHE A 106 -11.07 4.84 4.12
CA PHE A 106 -10.83 3.44 4.41
C PHE A 106 -9.34 3.11 4.33
N VAL A 107 -8.84 2.27 5.23
CA VAL A 107 -7.50 1.67 5.13
C VAL A 107 -7.66 0.19 4.82
N VAL A 108 -7.10 -0.25 3.71
CA VAL A 108 -7.17 -1.63 3.22
C VAL A 108 -5.76 -2.18 3.07
N ALA A 109 -5.46 -3.25 3.78
CA ALA A 109 -4.23 -4.00 3.60
C ALA A 109 -4.48 -5.21 2.69
N VAL A 110 -3.56 -5.47 1.77
CA VAL A 110 -3.59 -6.64 0.87
C VAL A 110 -2.25 -7.36 0.96
N ALA A 111 -2.29 -8.61 1.40
CA ALA A 111 -1.14 -9.50 1.42
C ALA A 111 -1.01 -10.23 0.09
N ASN A 112 0.10 -10.05 -0.62
CA ASN A 112 0.44 -10.86 -1.77
C ASN A 112 0.90 -12.25 -1.29
N LEU A 113 0.09 -13.26 -1.54
CA LEU A 113 0.36 -14.65 -1.19
C LEU A 113 0.53 -15.57 -2.42
N GLU A 114 0.68 -15.02 -3.62
CA GLU A 114 0.80 -15.77 -4.88
C GLU A 114 1.82 -16.92 -4.78
N LYS A 115 3.01 -16.64 -4.25
CA LYS A 115 4.08 -17.63 -4.09
C LYS A 115 3.77 -18.75 -3.07
N TYR A 116 2.69 -18.63 -2.31
CA TYR A 116 2.24 -19.61 -1.33
C TYR A 116 0.96 -20.33 -1.76
N ASP A 117 0.47 -20.14 -2.99
CA ASP A 117 -0.79 -20.72 -3.49
C ASP A 117 -0.68 -22.22 -3.82
N PHE A 118 -0.11 -23.00 -2.89
CA PHE A 118 -0.02 -24.46 -2.94
C PHE A 118 -0.11 -25.08 -1.54
N PHE A 119 -0.59 -26.32 -1.46
CA PHE A 119 -0.67 -27.05 -0.20
C PHE A 119 0.72 -27.55 0.26
N PRO A 120 1.09 -27.49 1.55
CA PRO A 120 0.35 -26.89 2.67
C PRO A 120 0.66 -25.40 2.89
N ALA A 121 1.52 -24.78 2.08
CA ALA A 121 2.00 -23.42 2.29
C ALA A 121 0.85 -22.39 2.35
N ARG A 122 -0.19 -22.57 1.53
CA ARG A 122 -1.39 -21.72 1.54
C ARG A 122 -2.05 -21.67 2.91
N GLU A 123 -2.30 -22.83 3.53
CA GLU A 123 -2.98 -22.88 4.83
C GLU A 123 -2.16 -22.23 5.93
N ILE A 124 -0.83 -22.42 5.90
CA ILE A 124 0.09 -21.79 6.83
C ILE A 124 0.08 -20.27 6.64
N ALA A 125 0.16 -19.79 5.40
CA ALA A 125 0.15 -18.35 5.10
C ALA A 125 -1.18 -17.70 5.50
N LEU A 126 -2.33 -18.32 5.21
CA LEU A 126 -3.65 -17.84 5.61
C LEU A 126 -3.82 -17.84 7.13
N SER A 127 -3.28 -18.83 7.84
CA SER A 127 -3.28 -18.83 9.31
C SER A 127 -2.51 -17.64 9.86
N TYR A 128 -1.34 -17.35 9.28
CA TYR A 128 -0.53 -16.20 9.65
C TYR A 128 -1.30 -14.87 9.43
N VAL A 129 -1.95 -14.71 8.27
CA VAL A 129 -2.78 -13.51 8.00
C VAL A 129 -3.89 -13.36 9.03
N ARG A 130 -4.60 -14.46 9.37
CA ARG A 130 -5.65 -14.42 10.41
C ARG A 130 -5.13 -13.96 11.78
N ASP A 131 -3.92 -14.37 12.14
CA ASP A 131 -3.31 -13.95 13.40
C ASP A 131 -2.89 -12.46 13.36
N GLU A 132 -2.42 -11.97 12.22
CA GLU A 132 -2.13 -10.55 12.03
C GLU A 132 -3.42 -9.70 12.02
N GLU A 133 -4.50 -10.16 11.40
CA GLU A 133 -5.82 -9.50 11.45
C GLU A 133 -6.30 -9.32 12.91
N LYS A 134 -6.19 -10.38 13.73
CA LYS A 134 -6.57 -10.29 15.16
C LYS A 134 -5.71 -9.29 15.92
N LYS A 135 -4.41 -9.23 15.64
CA LYS A 135 -3.47 -8.30 16.30
C LYS A 135 -3.70 -6.86 15.86
N ALA A 136 -3.95 -6.65 14.58
CA ALA A 136 -4.15 -5.33 13.98
C ALA A 136 -5.57 -4.78 14.23
N GLY A 137 -6.54 -5.67 14.43
CA GLY A 137 -7.95 -5.30 14.56
C GLY A 137 -8.58 -4.75 13.27
N VAL A 138 -7.95 -5.02 12.12
CA VAL A 138 -8.42 -4.62 10.79
C VAL A 138 -8.34 -5.81 9.85
N PRO A 139 -9.27 -5.95 8.88
CA PRO A 139 -9.23 -7.03 7.90
C PRO A 139 -8.02 -6.87 6.97
N ILE A 140 -7.41 -7.99 6.62
CA ILE A 140 -6.35 -8.07 5.61
C ILE A 140 -6.86 -8.91 4.45
N LEU A 141 -6.97 -8.33 3.27
CA LEU A 141 -7.28 -9.09 2.07
C LEU A 141 -6.05 -9.89 1.62
N VAL A 142 -6.29 -10.94 0.87
CA VAL A 142 -5.22 -11.77 0.31
C VAL A 142 -5.35 -11.85 -1.21
N ASP A 143 -4.23 -11.67 -1.88
CA ASP A 143 -4.07 -11.91 -3.30
C ASP A 143 -3.31 -13.24 -3.51
N LEU A 144 -4.07 -14.32 -3.64
CA LEU A 144 -3.53 -15.67 -3.85
C LEU A 144 -3.14 -15.93 -5.30
N LYS A 145 -3.68 -15.16 -6.23
CA LYS A 145 -3.51 -15.40 -7.68
C LYS A 145 -2.59 -14.38 -8.36
N GLY A 146 -2.04 -13.43 -7.60
CA GLY A 146 -1.27 -12.32 -8.18
C GLY A 146 -2.12 -11.38 -9.01
N THR A 147 -3.44 -11.29 -8.72
CA THR A 147 -4.39 -10.45 -9.47
C THR A 147 -3.93 -9.03 -9.62
N LEU A 148 -3.35 -8.45 -8.56
CA LEU A 148 -2.84 -7.09 -8.59
C LEU A 148 -1.46 -6.97 -9.29
N GLY A 149 -0.80 -8.09 -9.58
CA GLY A 149 0.40 -8.14 -10.43
C GLY A 149 0.09 -8.03 -11.92
N GLU A 150 -1.15 -8.33 -12.33
CA GLU A 150 -1.61 -8.30 -13.70
C GLU A 150 -2.20 -6.93 -14.09
N ALA A 151 -2.50 -6.76 -15.38
CA ALA A 151 -3.20 -5.57 -15.87
C ALA A 151 -4.63 -5.49 -15.26
N PRO A 152 -5.14 -4.29 -14.95
CA PRO A 152 -4.53 -2.96 -15.17
C PRO A 152 -3.52 -2.54 -14.08
N TRP A 153 -3.46 -3.25 -12.96
CA TRP A 153 -2.70 -2.86 -11.77
C TRP A 153 -1.18 -2.92 -11.95
N LYS A 154 -0.65 -4.03 -12.45
CA LYS A 154 0.78 -4.29 -12.69
C LYS A 154 1.64 -3.92 -11.49
N LEU A 155 1.25 -4.35 -10.29
CA LEU A 155 1.98 -4.07 -9.06
C LEU A 155 3.23 -4.95 -8.97
N PRO A 156 4.38 -4.39 -8.59
CA PRO A 156 5.60 -5.18 -8.43
C PRO A 156 5.53 -6.07 -7.18
N THR A 157 6.19 -7.22 -7.24
CA THR A 157 6.41 -8.13 -6.11
C THR A 157 7.65 -7.73 -5.30
N LYS A 158 7.81 -8.26 -4.09
CA LYS A 158 8.96 -8.05 -3.19
C LYS A 158 9.18 -6.58 -2.82
N THR A 159 8.13 -5.80 -2.84
CA THR A 159 8.13 -4.42 -2.41
C THR A 159 6.78 -4.05 -1.83
N SER A 160 6.74 -2.95 -1.06
CA SER A 160 5.49 -2.35 -0.58
C SER A 160 5.01 -1.35 -1.62
N THR A 161 3.76 -1.47 -2.06
CA THR A 161 3.09 -0.46 -2.88
C THR A 161 1.99 0.20 -2.07
N VAL A 162 2.02 1.53 -2.02
CA VAL A 162 1.02 2.37 -1.36
C VAL A 162 0.22 3.09 -2.43
N MET A 163 -1.09 3.04 -2.33
CA MET A 163 -2.00 3.67 -3.29
C MET A 163 -3.08 4.47 -2.59
N LEU A 164 -3.55 5.54 -3.25
CA LEU A 164 -4.78 6.24 -2.89
C LEU A 164 -5.78 6.09 -4.05
N LEU A 165 -6.97 5.66 -3.70
CA LEU A 165 -8.12 5.72 -4.58
C LEU A 165 -9.05 6.82 -4.05
N ASP A 166 -9.66 7.58 -4.94
CA ASP A 166 -10.71 8.54 -4.58
C ASP A 166 -12.02 7.84 -4.20
N ALA A 167 -13.07 8.60 -3.95
CA ALA A 167 -14.38 8.08 -3.58
C ALA A 167 -15.05 7.27 -4.69
N GLU A 168 -14.71 7.54 -5.93
CA GLU A 168 -15.19 6.85 -7.15
C GLU A 168 -14.41 5.55 -7.41
N GLY A 169 -13.25 5.37 -6.77
CA GLY A 169 -12.36 4.24 -6.94
C GLY A 169 -11.29 4.48 -8.00
N THR A 170 -11.06 5.75 -8.39
CA THR A 170 -10.00 6.12 -9.33
C THR A 170 -8.65 6.16 -8.62
N LEU A 171 -7.62 5.61 -9.25
CA LEU A 171 -6.26 5.64 -8.71
C LEU A 171 -5.64 7.04 -8.90
N VAL A 172 -5.46 7.78 -7.79
CA VAL A 172 -4.93 9.15 -7.80
C VAL A 172 -3.50 9.26 -7.28
N PHE A 173 -3.03 8.26 -6.52
CA PHE A 173 -1.65 8.20 -6.04
C PHE A 173 -1.15 6.76 -6.04
N ARG A 174 0.10 6.55 -6.44
CA ARG A 174 0.78 5.26 -6.38
C ARG A 174 2.27 5.45 -6.13
N TYR A 175 2.80 4.69 -5.19
CA TYR A 175 4.23 4.63 -4.91
C TYR A 175 4.64 3.20 -4.59
N SER A 176 5.71 2.71 -5.21
CA SER A 176 6.26 1.38 -4.96
C SER A 176 7.68 1.49 -4.40
N GLY A 177 7.95 0.80 -3.31
CA GLY A 177 9.23 0.84 -2.61
C GLY A 177 9.14 1.50 -1.23
N ARG A 178 10.30 1.82 -0.67
CA ARG A 178 10.42 2.61 0.56
C ARG A 178 10.16 4.09 0.23
N MET A 179 9.10 4.62 0.76
CA MET A 179 8.69 6.00 0.54
C MET A 179 9.63 6.97 1.28
N LYS A 180 10.21 7.91 0.53
CA LYS A 180 11.04 8.98 1.08
C LYS A 180 10.19 10.06 1.75
N PRO A 181 10.78 10.92 2.60
CA PRO A 181 10.03 11.99 3.26
C PRO A 181 9.23 12.86 2.29
N GLU A 182 9.82 13.25 1.16
CA GLU A 182 9.16 14.10 0.16
C GLU A 182 7.96 13.40 -0.49
N ASP A 183 8.05 12.08 -0.68
CA ASP A 183 6.95 11.28 -1.22
C ASP A 183 5.86 11.05 -0.18
N GLN A 184 6.22 10.97 1.11
CA GLN A 184 5.24 10.95 2.20
C GLN A 184 4.49 12.27 2.31
N ASP A 185 5.17 13.41 2.11
CA ASP A 185 4.52 14.72 2.08
C ASP A 185 3.49 14.80 0.95
N ARG A 186 3.85 14.34 -0.26
CA ARG A 186 2.89 14.25 -1.39
C ARG A 186 1.73 13.32 -1.08
N PHE A 187 1.99 12.17 -0.47
CA PHE A 187 0.95 11.24 -0.05
C PHE A 187 -0.05 11.91 0.91
N PHE A 188 0.44 12.59 1.95
CA PHE A 188 -0.44 13.27 2.91
C PHE A 188 -1.14 14.49 2.32
N ALA A 189 -0.49 15.24 1.42
CA ALA A 189 -1.14 16.33 0.69
C ALA A 189 -2.30 15.81 -0.16
N THR A 190 -2.07 14.79 -1.00
CA THR A 190 -3.12 14.19 -1.83
C THR A 190 -4.23 13.59 -0.97
N LEU A 191 -3.89 12.89 0.12
CA LEU A 191 -4.90 12.35 1.04
C LEU A 191 -5.72 13.46 1.69
N GLY A 192 -5.06 14.56 2.09
CA GLY A 192 -5.71 15.74 2.65
C GLY A 192 -6.74 16.36 1.71
N GLU A 193 -6.39 16.51 0.43
CA GLU A 193 -7.31 16.96 -0.62
C GLU A 193 -8.53 16.04 -0.72
N LEU A 194 -8.32 14.73 -0.74
CA LEU A 194 -9.41 13.75 -0.87
C LEU A 194 -10.38 13.75 0.33
N VAL A 195 -9.90 14.02 1.54
CA VAL A 195 -10.73 14.03 2.75
C VAL A 195 -11.16 15.42 3.19
N GLY A 196 -10.76 16.47 2.46
CA GLY A 196 -11.07 17.87 2.80
C GLY A 196 -10.38 18.36 4.08
N GLN A 197 -9.17 17.88 4.38
CA GLN A 197 -8.39 18.23 5.58
C GLN A 197 -6.96 18.60 5.22
N ASP A 198 -6.38 19.62 5.86
CA ASP A 198 -4.95 19.87 5.76
C ASP A 198 -4.18 18.85 6.62
N LEU A 199 -3.50 17.94 5.98
CA LEU A 199 -2.68 16.92 6.63
C LEU A 199 -1.18 17.24 6.58
N THR A 200 -0.77 18.38 6.00
CA THR A 200 0.65 18.74 5.79
C THR A 200 1.26 19.50 6.97
N ALA A 201 0.47 20.16 7.80
CA ALA A 201 0.88 21.22 8.72
C ALA A 201 1.67 20.85 9.99
N GLU A 202 2.13 19.58 10.20
CA GLU A 202 2.68 19.19 11.52
C GLU A 202 4.17 18.81 11.57
N ARG A 203 4.94 18.97 10.51
CA ARG A 203 6.39 18.69 10.59
C ARG A 203 7.24 19.83 11.16
N GLU A 204 6.67 21.04 11.34
CA GLU A 204 7.46 22.21 11.77
C GLU A 204 7.67 22.33 13.29
N THR A 205 7.00 21.55 14.14
CA THR A 205 7.07 21.69 15.60
C THR A 205 8.02 20.73 16.32
N GLY A 206 8.81 19.94 15.61
CA GLY A 206 9.74 18.93 16.18
C GLY A 206 11.19 19.39 16.36
N ALA A 207 11.54 20.63 16.05
CA ALA A 207 12.87 21.18 16.33
C ALA A 207 12.83 21.96 17.65
N HIS A 208 12.98 21.26 18.78
CA HIS A 208 13.37 21.87 20.03
C HIS A 208 14.88 21.72 20.24
N PRO A 209 15.56 22.79 20.69
CA PRO A 209 17.00 22.89 20.85
C PRO A 209 17.57 21.95 21.91
#